data_caa3304de768c84fb6bd8620f561d3a7
#
_entry.id   caa3304de768c84fb6bd8620f561d3a7
#
_cell.length_a   1.000
_cell.length_b   1.000
_cell.length_c   1.000
_cell.angle_alpha   90.00
_cell.angle_beta   90.00
_cell.angle_gamma   90.00
#
_symmetry.space_group_name_H-M   'P 1'
#
loop_
_entity.id
_entity.type
_entity.pdbx_description
1 polymer ?
#
loop_
_entity_poly.entity_id
_entity_poly.type
_entity_poly.pdbx_seq_one_letter_code
_entity_poly.pdbx_strand_id
1 'polypeptide(L)'
;RPDAIVIAHPGDGSAYSIGMESTIHCALRNENILALVVNNSVFGMTGGQMSPTSLPNMKTTSSPKGRDVEKNGHPFDVTKTLSSFDIAYLARGSVDSPAQVIKTGKMIKKALQKQMNGEGFCLVEVLSPCPTNWNKQPADALEFMKEQQEAFYPLGEFVDKGGEA
;
A
#
# COMPACT_ATOMS: atom_id res chain seq x y z
N ARG A 1 -24.30 -8.47 8.29
CA ARG A 1 -24.64 -7.06 8.11
C ARG A 1 -24.29 -6.64 6.69
N PRO A 2 -25.17 -6.91 5.71
CA PRO A 2 -24.89 -6.58 4.30
C PRO A 2 -24.81 -5.06 4.03
N ASP A 3 -25.32 -4.26 4.96
CA ASP A 3 -25.33 -2.79 4.94
C ASP A 3 -24.10 -2.16 5.62
N ALA A 4 -23.19 -2.98 6.16
CA ALA A 4 -22.03 -2.48 6.89
C ALA A 4 -20.88 -2.13 5.94
N ILE A 5 -20.25 -0.98 6.18
CA ILE A 5 -18.95 -0.66 5.59
C ILE A 5 -17.88 -1.54 6.26
N VAL A 6 -17.09 -2.24 5.46
CA VAL A 6 -16.01 -3.12 5.93
C VAL A 6 -14.67 -2.58 5.44
N ILE A 7 -13.80 -2.25 6.39
CA ILE A 7 -12.44 -1.78 6.10
C ILE A 7 -11.44 -2.74 6.74
N ALA A 8 -10.62 -3.38 5.93
CA ALA A 8 -9.41 -4.04 6.39
C ALA A 8 -8.26 -3.03 6.39
N HIS A 9 -7.54 -2.89 7.51
CA HIS A 9 -6.48 -1.90 7.66
C HIS A 9 -5.14 -2.56 8.05
N PRO A 10 -4.52 -3.34 7.16
CA PRO A 10 -3.23 -3.96 7.39
C PRO A 10 -2.05 -3.04 7.05
N GLY A 11 -0.86 -3.35 7.59
CA GLY A 11 0.41 -2.89 7.03
C GLY A 11 0.81 -3.69 5.79
N ASP A 12 1.79 -3.20 5.04
CA ASP A 12 2.35 -3.84 3.84
C ASP A 12 2.84 -5.28 4.08
N GLY A 13 3.55 -5.50 5.19
CA GLY A 13 4.00 -6.83 5.58
C GLY A 13 2.84 -7.79 5.83
N SER A 14 1.75 -7.31 6.45
CA SER A 14 0.55 -8.13 6.68
C SER A 14 -0.22 -8.39 5.39
N ALA A 15 -0.44 -7.35 4.57
CA ALA A 15 -1.23 -7.46 3.35
C ALA A 15 -0.54 -8.28 2.24
N TYR A 16 0.79 -8.14 2.13
CA TYR A 16 1.56 -8.65 0.99
C TYR A 16 2.54 -9.77 1.35
N SER A 17 2.51 -10.26 2.59
CA SER A 17 3.22 -11.46 3.02
C SER A 17 2.22 -12.47 3.61
N ILE A 18 1.97 -12.43 4.91
CA ILE A 18 1.11 -13.39 5.60
C ILE A 18 -0.33 -13.37 5.05
N GLY A 19 -0.86 -12.20 4.72
CA GLY A 19 -2.22 -12.00 4.19
C GLY A 19 -2.30 -11.89 2.68
N MET A 20 -1.24 -12.19 1.92
CA MET A 20 -1.25 -12.06 0.46
C MET A 20 -2.34 -12.91 -0.18
N GLU A 21 -2.51 -14.15 0.27
CA GLU A 21 -3.57 -15.03 -0.19
C GLU A 21 -4.94 -14.39 -0.03
N SER A 22 -5.24 -13.87 1.17
CA SER A 22 -6.51 -13.19 1.46
C SER A 22 -6.69 -11.95 0.59
N THR A 23 -5.65 -11.14 0.40
CA THR A 23 -5.70 -9.94 -0.46
C THR A 23 -6.03 -10.31 -1.90
N ILE A 24 -5.34 -11.32 -2.45
CA ILE A 24 -5.57 -11.80 -3.82
C ILE A 24 -6.97 -12.41 -3.98
N HIS A 25 -7.42 -13.26 -3.05
CA HIS A 25 -8.74 -13.87 -3.14
C HIS A 25 -9.88 -12.87 -2.99
N CYS A 26 -9.75 -11.86 -2.13
CA CYS A 26 -10.72 -10.76 -2.06
C CYS A 26 -10.82 -10.02 -3.39
N ALA A 27 -9.68 -9.74 -4.04
CA ALA A 27 -9.65 -9.08 -5.33
C ALA A 27 -10.22 -9.98 -6.46
N LEU A 28 -9.86 -11.27 -6.50
CA LEU A 28 -10.37 -12.24 -7.49
C LEU A 28 -11.89 -12.39 -7.43
N ARG A 29 -12.45 -12.38 -6.23
CA ARG A 29 -13.89 -12.51 -6.00
C ARG A 29 -14.62 -11.17 -6.07
N ASN A 30 -13.89 -10.09 -6.23
CA ASN A 30 -14.39 -8.71 -6.18
C ASN A 30 -15.26 -8.45 -4.93
N GLU A 31 -14.81 -8.92 -3.76
CA GLU A 31 -15.53 -8.78 -2.49
C GLU A 31 -15.73 -7.31 -2.16
N ASN A 32 -16.94 -6.95 -1.71
CA ASN A 32 -17.28 -5.56 -1.44
C ASN A 32 -16.68 -5.06 -0.12
N ILE A 33 -15.36 -4.92 -0.08
CA ILE A 33 -14.56 -4.41 1.05
C ILE A 33 -13.52 -3.40 0.59
N LEU A 34 -13.10 -2.52 1.49
CA LEU A 34 -11.94 -1.65 1.31
C LEU A 34 -10.72 -2.22 2.05
N ALA A 35 -9.66 -2.54 1.32
CA ALA A 35 -8.34 -2.75 1.89
C ALA A 35 -7.58 -1.41 1.90
N LEU A 36 -7.41 -0.83 3.09
CA LEU A 36 -6.62 0.39 3.31
C LEU A 36 -5.25 -0.02 3.86
N VAL A 37 -4.27 -0.15 2.97
CA VAL A 37 -2.95 -0.68 3.30
C VAL A 37 -1.97 0.44 3.59
N VAL A 38 -1.33 0.42 4.76
CA VAL A 38 -0.21 1.32 5.08
C VAL A 38 1.10 0.66 4.68
N ASN A 39 1.79 1.25 3.71
CA ASN A 39 3.07 0.77 3.23
C ASN A 39 4.22 1.65 3.73
N ASN A 40 4.97 1.13 4.69
CA ASN A 40 6.19 1.74 5.21
C ASN A 40 7.46 0.95 4.87
N SER A 41 7.36 0.00 3.96
CA SER A 41 8.47 -0.82 3.43
C SER A 41 9.22 -1.66 4.47
N VAL A 42 8.62 -1.93 5.63
CA VAL A 42 9.18 -2.79 6.69
C VAL A 42 8.09 -3.42 7.54
N PHE A 43 8.40 -4.53 8.24
CA PHE A 43 7.59 -4.99 9.37
C PHE A 43 7.87 -4.10 10.58
N GLY A 44 7.09 -3.02 10.74
CA GLY A 44 7.35 -1.99 11.75
C GLY A 44 7.20 -2.47 13.19
N MET A 45 6.09 -3.14 13.52
CA MET A 45 5.77 -3.56 14.90
C MET A 45 6.72 -4.63 15.47
N THR A 46 7.24 -5.50 14.62
CA THR A 46 8.08 -6.63 15.03
C THR A 46 9.57 -6.31 15.06
N GLY A 47 9.98 -5.09 14.69
CA GLY A 47 11.34 -4.62 14.83
C GLY A 47 12.09 -4.37 13.50
N GLY A 48 11.40 -3.97 12.45
CA GLY A 48 12.01 -3.46 11.22
C GLY A 48 12.60 -4.51 10.29
N GLN A 49 12.02 -5.71 10.23
CA GLN A 49 12.41 -6.73 9.27
C GLN A 49 12.02 -6.32 7.85
N MET A 50 12.70 -6.92 6.88
CA MET A 50 12.39 -6.75 5.46
C MET A 50 10.96 -7.23 5.16
N SER A 51 10.13 -6.35 4.60
CA SER A 51 8.80 -6.66 4.09
C SER A 51 8.85 -6.95 2.58
N PRO A 52 7.77 -7.46 1.98
CA PRO A 52 7.69 -7.61 0.53
C PRO A 52 7.95 -6.33 -0.24
N THR A 53 7.61 -5.16 0.34
CA THR A 53 7.74 -3.84 -0.28
C THR A 53 9.03 -3.10 0.05
N SER A 54 9.94 -3.68 0.86
CA SER A 54 11.25 -3.06 1.14
C SER A 54 12.00 -2.78 -0.17
N LEU A 55 12.52 -1.57 -0.33
CA LEU A 55 13.18 -1.12 -1.56
C LEU A 55 14.49 -1.89 -1.83
N PRO A 56 14.97 -1.93 -3.08
CA PRO A 56 16.32 -2.44 -3.38
C PRO A 56 17.37 -1.70 -2.55
N ASN A 57 18.35 -2.43 -2.04
CA ASN A 57 19.41 -1.93 -1.17
C ASN A 57 18.94 -1.34 0.19
N MET A 58 17.65 -1.37 0.49
CA MET A 58 17.13 -0.90 1.78
C MET A 58 17.61 -1.80 2.91
N LYS A 59 18.30 -1.20 3.88
CA LYS A 59 18.77 -1.91 5.09
C LYS A 59 17.61 -2.11 6.06
N THR A 60 17.50 -3.33 6.56
CA THR A 60 16.51 -3.73 7.56
C THR A 60 17.17 -4.66 8.59
N THR A 61 16.48 -4.98 9.69
CA THR A 61 17.04 -5.88 10.71
C THR A 61 17.28 -7.28 10.19
N SER A 62 16.53 -7.77 9.21
CA SER A 62 16.75 -9.06 8.56
C SER A 62 17.59 -8.99 7.28
N SER A 63 17.90 -7.79 6.78
CA SER A 63 18.79 -7.55 5.65
C SER A 63 19.77 -6.38 5.95
N PRO A 64 20.75 -6.57 6.85
CA PRO A 64 21.61 -5.49 7.31
C PRO A 64 22.55 -4.93 6.24
N LYS A 65 22.82 -5.71 5.19
CA LYS A 65 23.58 -5.28 4.01
C LYS A 65 22.72 -4.59 2.93
N GLY A 66 21.41 -4.52 3.15
CA GLY A 66 20.41 -4.07 2.19
C GLY A 66 19.71 -5.23 1.48
N ARG A 67 18.51 -4.95 0.92
CA ARG A 67 17.79 -5.93 0.09
C ARG A 67 18.57 -6.22 -1.18
N ASP A 68 19.02 -7.45 -1.33
CA ASP A 68 19.65 -7.98 -2.53
C ASP A 68 18.54 -8.60 -3.42
N VAL A 69 18.26 -7.97 -4.56
CA VAL A 69 17.15 -8.39 -5.43
C VAL A 69 17.37 -9.75 -6.08
N GLU A 70 18.62 -10.19 -6.26
CA GLU A 70 18.95 -11.52 -6.81
C GLU A 70 18.61 -12.62 -5.80
N LYS A 71 18.81 -12.35 -4.49
CA LYS A 71 18.58 -13.33 -3.41
C LYS A 71 17.17 -13.24 -2.83
N ASN A 72 16.66 -12.01 -2.68
CA ASN A 72 15.41 -11.74 -1.96
C ASN A 72 14.24 -11.42 -2.91
N GLY A 73 14.48 -11.41 -4.22
CA GLY A 73 13.49 -11.00 -5.21
C GLY A 73 13.23 -9.49 -5.23
N HIS A 74 12.56 -9.04 -6.28
CA HIS A 74 12.15 -7.65 -6.42
C HIS A 74 11.08 -7.26 -5.40
N PRO A 75 11.02 -5.97 -5.00
CA PRO A 75 9.91 -5.47 -4.19
C PRO A 75 8.56 -5.73 -4.85
N PHE A 76 7.60 -6.16 -4.03
CA PHE A 76 6.23 -6.41 -4.48
C PHE A 76 5.52 -5.08 -4.78
N ASP A 77 4.84 -5.00 -5.91
CA ASP A 77 4.03 -3.85 -6.32
C ASP A 77 2.57 -4.27 -6.52
N VAL A 78 1.72 -3.92 -5.57
CA VAL A 78 0.30 -4.27 -5.59
C VAL A 78 -0.42 -3.66 -6.78
N THR A 79 -0.02 -2.47 -7.24
CA THR A 79 -0.67 -1.81 -8.36
C THR A 79 -0.44 -2.57 -9.66
N LYS A 80 0.78 -3.06 -9.89
CA LYS A 80 1.08 -3.92 -11.05
C LYS A 80 0.35 -5.26 -10.99
N THR A 81 0.19 -5.80 -9.78
CA THR A 81 -0.45 -7.11 -9.60
C THR A 81 -1.96 -7.01 -9.80
N LEU A 82 -2.62 -6.05 -9.15
CA LEU A 82 -4.08 -5.98 -9.13
C LEU A 82 -4.69 -5.19 -10.29
N SER A 83 -3.91 -4.44 -11.07
CA SER A 83 -4.45 -3.71 -12.25
C SER A 83 -5.06 -4.62 -13.32
N SER A 84 -4.70 -5.90 -13.34
CA SER A 84 -5.27 -6.89 -14.26
C SER A 84 -6.56 -7.55 -13.74
N PHE A 85 -6.94 -7.26 -12.48
CA PHE A 85 -8.10 -7.88 -11.85
C PHE A 85 -9.35 -7.04 -12.09
N ASP A 86 -10.50 -7.70 -12.08
CA ASP A 86 -11.80 -7.07 -12.26
C ASP A 86 -12.31 -6.46 -10.94
N ILE A 87 -11.58 -5.48 -10.38
CA ILE A 87 -11.88 -4.81 -9.12
C ILE A 87 -12.46 -3.41 -9.33
N ALA A 88 -13.12 -2.86 -8.31
CA ALA A 88 -13.80 -1.57 -8.42
C ALA A 88 -12.83 -0.38 -8.39
N TYR A 89 -11.78 -0.45 -7.55
CA TYR A 89 -10.86 0.68 -7.39
C TYR A 89 -9.48 0.24 -6.88
N LEU A 90 -8.44 0.86 -7.44
CA LEU A 90 -7.06 0.67 -7.01
C LEU A 90 -6.32 2.01 -7.07
N ALA A 91 -5.79 2.46 -5.94
CA ALA A 91 -5.05 3.71 -5.86
C ALA A 91 -3.86 3.61 -4.90
N ARG A 92 -2.87 4.47 -5.11
CA ARG A 92 -1.75 4.70 -4.21
C ARG A 92 -1.62 6.18 -3.91
N GLY A 93 -1.72 6.51 -2.64
CA GLY A 93 -1.46 7.84 -2.10
C GLY A 93 -0.24 7.89 -1.19
N SER A 94 0.03 9.05 -0.63
CA SER A 94 1.16 9.30 0.26
C SER A 94 0.77 10.27 1.37
N VAL A 95 1.60 10.36 2.40
CA VAL A 95 1.45 11.33 3.51
C VAL A 95 2.68 12.24 3.66
N ASP A 96 3.49 12.40 2.61
CA ASP A 96 4.71 13.20 2.62
C ASP A 96 4.48 14.70 2.82
N SER A 97 3.30 15.18 2.47
CA SER A 97 2.93 16.60 2.53
C SER A 97 1.44 16.81 2.78
N PRO A 98 1.01 17.98 3.28
CA PRO A 98 -0.41 18.29 3.44
C PRO A 98 -1.22 18.13 2.14
N ALA A 99 -0.63 18.46 1.01
CA ALA A 99 -1.28 18.30 -0.30
C ALA A 99 -1.53 16.82 -0.63
N GLN A 100 -0.56 15.94 -0.36
CA GLN A 100 -0.71 14.50 -0.58
C GLN A 100 -1.69 13.87 0.41
N VAL A 101 -1.68 14.31 1.67
CA VAL A 101 -2.69 13.87 2.67
C VAL A 101 -4.11 14.17 2.18
N ILE A 102 -4.35 15.38 1.62
CA ILE A 102 -5.66 15.76 1.06
C ILE A 102 -6.01 14.87 -0.15
N LYS A 103 -5.07 14.63 -1.07
CA LYS A 103 -5.28 13.75 -2.24
C LYS A 103 -5.58 12.32 -1.81
N THR A 104 -4.79 11.77 -0.91
CA THR A 104 -4.98 10.42 -0.35
C THR A 104 -6.33 10.29 0.34
N GLY A 105 -6.74 11.31 1.11
CA GLY A 105 -8.08 11.37 1.71
C GLY A 105 -9.21 11.33 0.69
N LYS A 106 -9.04 11.97 -0.48
CA LYS A 106 -10.03 11.89 -1.57
C LYS A 106 -10.09 10.49 -2.18
N MET A 107 -8.94 9.82 -2.36
CA MET A 107 -8.90 8.43 -2.84
C MET A 107 -9.62 7.48 -1.88
N ILE A 108 -9.37 7.62 -0.56
CA ILE A 108 -10.05 6.82 0.47
C ILE A 108 -11.57 7.08 0.44
N LYS A 109 -11.99 8.35 0.36
CA LYS A 109 -13.41 8.71 0.26
C LYS A 109 -14.06 8.09 -0.97
N LYS A 110 -13.40 8.14 -2.13
CA LYS A 110 -13.87 7.51 -3.37
C LYS A 110 -14.03 5.98 -3.20
N ALA A 111 -13.04 5.31 -2.63
CA ALA A 111 -13.09 3.88 -2.35
C ALA A 111 -14.26 3.50 -1.43
N LEU A 112 -14.49 4.28 -0.36
CA LEU A 112 -15.65 4.08 0.53
C LEU A 112 -16.98 4.28 -0.20
N GLN A 113 -17.08 5.28 -1.07
CA GLN A 113 -18.27 5.52 -1.86
C GLN A 113 -18.59 4.35 -2.80
N LYS A 114 -17.55 3.82 -3.45
CA LYS A 114 -17.69 2.63 -4.31
C LYS A 114 -18.15 1.40 -3.52
N GLN A 115 -17.59 1.18 -2.33
CA GLN A 115 -18.05 0.10 -1.45
C GLN A 115 -19.52 0.29 -1.04
N MET A 116 -19.91 1.51 -0.68
CA MET A 116 -21.33 1.82 -0.34
C MET A 116 -22.27 1.57 -1.51
N ASN A 117 -21.80 1.77 -2.73
CA ASN A 117 -22.55 1.49 -3.97
C ASN A 117 -22.55 -0.01 -4.34
N GLY A 118 -21.81 -0.86 -3.62
CA GLY A 118 -21.71 -2.30 -3.93
C GLY A 118 -20.88 -2.60 -5.20
N GLU A 119 -19.96 -1.72 -5.59
CA GLU A 119 -19.17 -1.86 -6.82
C GLU A 119 -18.11 -2.95 -6.74
N GLY A 120 -17.72 -3.36 -5.52
CA GLY A 120 -16.80 -4.46 -5.26
C GLY A 120 -15.50 -4.04 -4.54
N PHE A 121 -14.43 -4.81 -4.77
CA PHE A 121 -13.18 -4.66 -4.05
C PHE A 121 -12.47 -3.35 -4.37
N CYS A 122 -12.12 -2.64 -3.30
CA CYS A 122 -11.32 -1.42 -3.37
C CYS A 122 -10.02 -1.61 -2.59
N LEU A 123 -8.90 -1.18 -3.15
CA LEU A 123 -7.64 -1.09 -2.42
C LEU A 123 -7.04 0.31 -2.54
N VAL A 124 -6.73 0.92 -1.40
CA VAL A 124 -5.95 2.15 -1.33
C VAL A 124 -4.68 1.86 -0.53
N GLU A 125 -3.54 1.90 -1.21
CA GLU A 125 -2.24 1.85 -0.56
C GLU A 125 -1.79 3.26 -0.20
N VAL A 126 -1.33 3.43 1.04
CA VAL A 126 -0.84 4.71 1.55
C VAL A 126 0.64 4.56 1.92
N LEU A 127 1.51 5.20 1.14
CA LEU A 127 2.93 5.28 1.49
C LEU A 127 3.08 6.13 2.75
N SER A 128 3.83 5.60 3.72
CA SER A 128 4.00 6.21 5.04
C SER A 128 5.44 6.05 5.53
N PRO A 129 6.02 7.06 6.20
CA PRO A 129 7.35 6.93 6.74
C PRO A 129 7.37 6.02 7.98
N CYS A 130 8.52 5.38 8.22
CA CYS A 130 8.81 4.67 9.46
C CYS A 130 10.14 5.15 10.05
N PRO A 131 10.20 6.36 10.67
CA PRO A 131 11.45 6.96 11.14
C PRO A 131 12.27 6.02 12.03
N THR A 132 11.61 5.33 12.98
CA THR A 132 12.27 4.41 13.92
C THR A 132 12.98 3.27 13.22
N ASN A 133 12.28 2.53 12.34
CA ASN A 133 12.88 1.35 11.70
C ASN A 133 13.75 1.72 10.47
N TRP A 134 13.61 2.91 9.94
CA TRP A 134 14.53 3.44 8.93
C TRP A 134 15.77 4.11 9.55
N ASN A 135 15.81 4.22 10.89
CA ASN A 135 16.86 4.90 11.64
C ASN A 135 17.13 6.33 11.13
N LYS A 136 16.05 7.08 10.97
CA LYS A 136 16.04 8.46 10.44
C LYS A 136 15.30 9.40 11.40
N GLN A 137 15.69 10.68 11.38
CA GLN A 137 14.86 11.71 12.00
C GLN A 137 13.54 11.86 11.21
N PRO A 138 12.45 12.33 11.83
CA PRO A 138 11.16 12.44 11.15
C PRO A 138 11.21 13.24 9.82
N ALA A 139 11.95 14.34 9.78
CA ALA A 139 12.11 15.15 8.56
C ALA A 139 12.83 14.37 7.45
N ASP A 140 13.96 13.71 7.79
CA ASP A 140 14.75 12.89 6.85
C ASP A 140 13.96 11.67 6.36
N ALA A 141 13.05 11.15 7.20
CA ALA A 141 12.19 10.05 6.80
C ALA A 141 11.12 10.47 5.78
N LEU A 142 10.59 11.69 5.90
CA LEU A 142 9.67 12.26 4.89
C LEU A 142 10.40 12.52 3.57
N GLU A 143 11.62 13.05 3.62
CA GLU A 143 12.46 13.26 2.43
C GLU A 143 12.78 11.93 1.74
N PHE A 144 13.24 10.92 2.50
CA PHE A 144 13.49 9.57 1.99
C PHE A 144 12.24 8.95 1.35
N MET A 145 11.08 9.12 1.98
CA MET A 145 9.82 8.62 1.42
C MET A 145 9.56 9.24 0.06
N LYS A 146 9.68 10.57 -0.05
CA LYS A 146 9.47 11.30 -1.30
C LYS A 146 10.48 10.95 -2.39
N GLU A 147 11.76 10.91 -2.06
CA GLU A 147 12.82 10.71 -3.03
C GLU A 147 13.03 9.25 -3.46
N GLN A 148 12.80 8.31 -2.53
CA GLN A 148 13.10 6.90 -2.76
C GLN A 148 11.84 6.04 -2.88
N GLN A 149 10.90 6.17 -1.94
CA GLN A 149 9.74 5.31 -1.91
C GLN A 149 8.73 5.69 -2.99
N GLU A 150 8.41 6.98 -3.17
CA GLU A 150 7.49 7.45 -4.21
C GLU A 150 8.09 7.34 -5.62
N ALA A 151 9.41 7.50 -5.76
CA ALA A 151 10.09 7.27 -7.04
C ALA A 151 10.00 5.80 -7.47
N PHE A 152 10.01 4.86 -6.52
CA PHE A 152 9.89 3.43 -6.80
C PHE A 152 8.42 2.99 -6.95
N TYR A 153 7.53 3.55 -6.14
CA TYR A 153 6.09 3.29 -6.10
C TYR A 153 5.30 4.54 -6.55
N PRO A 154 5.08 4.74 -7.85
CA PRO A 154 4.37 5.91 -8.36
C PRO A 154 2.98 6.07 -7.73
N LEU A 155 2.62 7.31 -7.40
CA LEU A 155 1.31 7.66 -6.86
C LEU A 155 0.28 7.79 -7.99
N GLY A 156 -0.98 7.47 -7.70
CA GLY A 156 -2.07 7.62 -8.66
C GLY A 156 -3.26 6.71 -8.42
N GLU A 157 -4.22 6.82 -9.30
CA GLU A 157 -5.36 5.92 -9.44
C GLU A 157 -5.07 4.99 -10.63
N PHE A 158 -5.10 3.68 -10.43
CA PHE A 158 -4.68 2.67 -11.42
C PHE A 158 -5.87 1.90 -11.99
N VAL A 159 -6.92 1.74 -11.19
CA VAL A 159 -8.21 1.19 -11.60
C VAL A 159 -9.31 2.06 -11.02
N ASP A 160 -10.25 2.48 -11.85
CA ASP A 160 -11.43 3.23 -11.44
C ASP A 160 -12.61 2.84 -12.34
N LYS A 161 -13.32 1.76 -11.98
CA LYS A 161 -14.49 1.32 -12.72
C LYS A 161 -15.63 2.31 -12.54
N GLY A 162 -16.26 2.72 -13.63
CA GLY A 162 -17.38 3.67 -13.62
C GLY A 162 -16.96 5.10 -13.27
N GLY A 163 -15.68 5.40 -13.17
CA GLY A 163 -15.17 6.77 -13.14
C GLY A 163 -15.27 7.38 -14.54
N GLU A 164 -15.71 8.64 -14.64
CA GLU A 164 -15.61 9.40 -15.90
C GLU A 164 -14.12 9.54 -16.24
N ALA A 165 -13.78 9.19 -17.46
CA ALA A 165 -12.43 9.30 -18.03
C ALA A 165 -12.04 10.78 -18.22
#